data_e2f69659751a95f14892a0cfcc08a6ad
#
_entry.id   e2f69659751a95f14892a0cfcc08a6ad
#
_cell.length_a   1.000
_cell.length_b   1.000
_cell.length_c   1.000
_cell.angle_alpha   90.00
_cell.angle_beta   90.00
_cell.angle_gamma   90.00
#
_symmetry.space_group_name_H-M   'P 1'
#
loop_
_entity.id
_entity.type
_entity.pdbx_description
1 polymer ?
#
loop_
_entity_poly.entity_id
_entity_poly.type
_entity_poly.pdbx_seq_one_letter_code
_entity_poly.pdbx_strand_id
1 'polypeptide(L)'
;MIYLQLFLNFLKIGALSFGGGYGMIAVVKETVISNAWLTETEFLDFVAVAESTPGPLAVNMATFVGSSQGGFLGALTATLGVILPSFVIILLIAAIINNLLKFAGVQAALDGIRPAITALIFATAITMILSVIFGITKAGGAVHFDFKGLTLFATLAIIAAGYKKIAKKDRKSVV
;
A
#
# COMPACT_ATOMS: atom_id res chain seq x y z
N MET A 1 -9.13 -25.95 15.20
CA MET A 1 -8.78 -24.63 15.84
C MET A 1 -8.12 -23.63 14.87
N ILE A 2 -8.36 -23.82 13.58
CA ILE A 2 -7.70 -23.01 12.52
C ILE A 2 -7.95 -21.48 12.66
N TYR A 3 -9.19 -21.08 12.98
CA TYR A 3 -9.54 -19.66 13.09
C TYR A 3 -8.72 -18.90 14.14
N LEU A 4 -8.46 -19.52 15.30
CA LEU A 4 -7.64 -18.90 16.34
C LEU A 4 -6.18 -18.80 15.91
N GLN A 5 -5.66 -19.81 15.21
CA GLN A 5 -4.30 -19.79 14.65
C GLN A 5 -4.16 -18.70 13.60
N LEU A 6 -5.13 -18.58 12.67
CA LEU A 6 -5.17 -17.50 11.69
C LEU A 6 -5.18 -16.13 12.37
N PHE A 7 -6.08 -15.93 13.34
CA PHE A 7 -6.17 -14.67 14.08
C PHE A 7 -4.86 -14.29 14.76
N LEU A 8 -4.27 -15.21 15.55
CA LEU A 8 -3.06 -14.93 16.33
C LEU A 8 -1.83 -14.72 15.45
N ASN A 9 -1.67 -15.50 14.37
CA ASN A 9 -0.54 -15.33 13.46
C ASN A 9 -0.66 -14.01 12.69
N PHE A 10 -1.83 -13.67 12.17
CA PHE A 10 -2.03 -12.39 11.48
C PHE A 10 -2.02 -11.20 12.43
N LEU A 11 -2.38 -11.36 13.70
CA LEU A 11 -2.19 -10.36 14.74
C LEU A 11 -0.70 -10.06 14.96
N LYS A 12 0.14 -11.09 15.05
CA LYS A 12 1.59 -10.92 15.13
C LYS A 12 2.16 -10.24 13.90
N ILE A 13 1.73 -10.67 12.70
CA ILE A 13 2.15 -10.05 11.44
C ILE A 13 1.78 -8.56 11.44
N GLY A 14 0.54 -8.22 11.77
CA GLY A 14 0.07 -6.83 11.83
C GLY A 14 0.81 -5.97 12.86
N ALA A 15 1.19 -6.56 14.00
CA ALA A 15 1.93 -5.87 15.05
C ALA A 15 3.42 -5.66 14.71
N LEU A 16 4.04 -6.59 13.99
CA LEU A 16 5.47 -6.57 13.66
C LEU A 16 5.77 -5.89 12.32
N SER A 17 4.77 -5.65 11.49
CA SER A 17 4.95 -5.11 10.16
C SER A 17 5.08 -3.59 10.18
N PHE A 18 6.29 -3.12 10.43
CA PHE A 18 6.67 -1.72 10.29
C PHE A 18 7.33 -1.46 8.94
N GLY A 19 6.96 -0.36 8.28
CA GLY A 19 7.69 0.14 7.11
C GLY A 19 7.14 -0.21 5.73
N GLY A 20 5.98 -0.85 5.61
CA GLY A 20 5.30 -1.01 4.33
C GLY A 20 5.09 -2.45 3.85
N GLY A 21 4.32 -2.60 2.75
CA GLY A 21 3.78 -3.88 2.29
C GLY A 21 4.82 -4.94 1.93
N TYR A 22 5.96 -4.56 1.34
CA TYR A 22 6.96 -5.53 0.88
C TYR A 22 7.71 -6.23 2.01
N GLY A 23 8.02 -5.53 3.12
CA GLY A 23 8.64 -6.18 4.29
C GLY A 23 7.76 -7.24 4.93
N MET A 24 6.44 -7.06 4.82
CA MET A 24 5.46 -8.01 5.33
C MET A 24 5.41 -9.30 4.52
N ILE A 25 5.71 -9.28 3.22
CA ILE A 25 5.69 -10.49 2.36
C ILE A 25 6.57 -11.60 2.96
N ALA A 26 7.78 -11.24 3.42
CA ALA A 26 8.70 -12.21 4.02
C ALA A 26 8.13 -12.84 5.31
N VAL A 27 7.52 -12.03 6.18
CA VAL A 27 6.94 -12.50 7.44
C VAL A 27 5.69 -13.38 7.19
N VAL A 28 4.86 -12.98 6.23
CA VAL A 28 3.70 -13.81 5.82
C VAL A 28 4.18 -15.12 5.22
N LYS A 29 5.19 -15.10 4.31
CA LYS A 29 5.78 -16.31 3.72
C LYS A 29 6.23 -17.29 4.80
N GLU A 30 7.06 -16.82 5.73
CA GLU A 30 7.55 -17.65 6.82
C GLU A 30 6.39 -18.27 7.63
N THR A 31 5.37 -17.46 7.94
CA THR A 31 4.21 -17.92 8.72
C THR A 31 3.41 -18.98 7.98
N VAL A 32 3.10 -18.78 6.69
CA VAL A 32 2.23 -19.69 5.96
C VAL A 32 2.93 -21.02 5.61
N ILE A 33 4.24 -20.95 5.34
CA ILE A 33 5.03 -22.16 5.03
C ILE A 33 5.28 -22.95 6.33
N SER A 34 5.66 -22.30 7.43
CA SER A 34 5.93 -22.98 8.71
C SER A 34 4.69 -23.65 9.30
N ASN A 35 3.51 -23.11 9.04
CA ASN A 35 2.23 -23.73 9.45
C ASN A 35 1.69 -24.74 8.42
N ALA A 36 2.41 -24.99 7.33
CA ALA A 36 1.97 -25.85 6.21
C ALA A 36 0.59 -25.44 5.64
N TRP A 37 0.28 -24.15 5.65
CA TRP A 37 -0.95 -23.61 5.08
C TRP A 37 -0.89 -23.48 3.57
N LEU A 38 0.29 -23.12 3.04
CA LEU A 38 0.55 -22.97 1.60
C LEU A 38 1.91 -23.57 1.25
N THR A 39 2.04 -24.01 0.01
CA THR A 39 3.32 -24.28 -0.64
C THR A 39 3.97 -22.99 -1.11
N GLU A 40 5.27 -23.02 -1.45
CA GLU A 40 5.95 -21.84 -1.99
C GLU A 40 5.33 -21.33 -3.30
N THR A 41 4.89 -22.23 -4.15
CA THR A 41 4.24 -21.89 -5.43
C THR A 41 2.89 -21.19 -5.19
N GLU A 42 2.04 -21.76 -4.35
CA GLU A 42 0.75 -21.16 -4.00
C GLU A 42 0.94 -19.78 -3.33
N PHE A 43 1.98 -19.64 -2.50
CA PHE A 43 2.28 -18.37 -1.88
C PHE A 43 2.62 -17.28 -2.92
N LEU A 44 3.42 -17.60 -3.96
CA LEU A 44 3.76 -16.68 -5.04
C LEU A 44 2.51 -16.27 -5.84
N ASP A 45 1.61 -17.22 -6.12
CA ASP A 45 0.34 -16.94 -6.78
C ASP A 45 -0.52 -15.99 -5.93
N PHE A 46 -0.56 -16.20 -4.61
CA PHE A 46 -1.31 -15.33 -3.69
C PHE A 46 -0.72 -13.93 -3.61
N VAL A 47 0.61 -13.78 -3.66
CA VAL A 47 1.27 -12.46 -3.75
C VAL A 47 0.84 -11.75 -5.02
N ALA A 48 0.88 -12.43 -6.18
CA ALA A 48 0.50 -11.84 -7.45
C ALA A 48 -0.96 -11.36 -7.46
N VAL A 49 -1.88 -12.17 -6.90
CA VAL A 49 -3.29 -11.81 -6.76
C VAL A 49 -3.47 -10.64 -5.79
N ALA A 50 -2.74 -10.65 -4.66
CA ALA A 50 -2.82 -9.59 -3.66
C ALA A 50 -2.30 -8.25 -4.18
N GLU A 51 -1.24 -8.26 -5.02
CA GLU A 51 -0.72 -7.06 -5.67
C GLU A 51 -1.65 -6.53 -6.78
N SER A 52 -2.38 -7.42 -7.44
CA SER A 52 -3.38 -7.05 -8.47
C SER A 52 -4.68 -6.52 -7.86
N THR A 53 -4.92 -6.77 -6.58
CA THR A 53 -6.14 -6.37 -5.88
C THR A 53 -5.96 -4.97 -5.28
N PRO A 54 -6.87 -4.00 -5.58
CA PRO A 54 -6.79 -2.67 -4.98
C PRO A 54 -6.93 -2.73 -3.46
N GLY A 55 -5.92 -2.28 -2.72
CA GLY A 55 -5.96 -2.25 -1.26
C GLY A 55 -4.59 -2.49 -0.61
N PRO A 56 -4.51 -2.42 0.73
CA PRO A 56 -3.26 -2.72 1.44
C PRO A 56 -2.88 -4.19 1.24
N LEU A 57 -1.67 -4.44 0.75
CA LEU A 57 -1.15 -5.76 0.43
C LEU A 57 -1.32 -6.76 1.60
N ALA A 58 -1.03 -6.29 2.82
CA ALA A 58 -1.19 -7.06 4.05
C ALA A 58 -2.60 -7.58 4.28
N VAL A 59 -3.59 -6.72 4.06
CA VAL A 59 -5.01 -7.05 4.25
C VAL A 59 -5.46 -8.02 3.17
N ASN A 60 -5.04 -7.79 1.92
CA ASN A 60 -5.34 -8.67 0.80
C ASN A 60 -4.77 -10.08 1.05
N MET A 61 -3.49 -10.16 1.44
CA MET A 61 -2.85 -11.44 1.76
C MET A 61 -3.52 -12.16 2.93
N ALA A 62 -3.85 -11.45 4.01
CA ALA A 62 -4.56 -12.03 5.15
C ALA A 62 -5.92 -12.61 4.74
N THR A 63 -6.66 -11.88 3.91
CA THR A 63 -7.96 -12.30 3.40
C THR A 63 -7.83 -13.54 2.52
N PHE A 64 -6.86 -13.58 1.61
CA PHE A 64 -6.66 -14.74 0.72
C PHE A 64 -6.21 -15.97 1.48
N VAL A 65 -5.20 -15.85 2.34
CA VAL A 65 -4.72 -16.97 3.17
C VAL A 65 -5.83 -17.46 4.09
N GLY A 66 -6.53 -16.55 4.75
CA GLY A 66 -7.66 -16.89 5.61
C GLY A 66 -8.76 -17.63 4.86
N SER A 67 -9.09 -17.17 3.64
CA SER A 67 -10.10 -17.80 2.78
C SER A 67 -9.69 -19.20 2.35
N SER A 68 -8.43 -19.42 2.00
CA SER A 68 -7.94 -20.73 1.58
C SER A 68 -7.97 -21.75 2.71
N GLN A 69 -7.73 -21.33 3.96
CA GLN A 69 -7.64 -22.22 5.12
C GLN A 69 -8.96 -22.44 5.85
N GLY A 70 -9.88 -21.47 5.82
CA GLY A 70 -11.11 -21.55 6.62
C GLY A 70 -12.33 -20.89 5.95
N GLY A 71 -12.29 -20.70 4.63
CA GLY A 71 -13.38 -20.08 3.89
C GLY A 71 -13.68 -18.67 4.37
N PHE A 72 -14.93 -18.26 4.32
CA PHE A 72 -15.36 -16.89 4.71
C PHE A 72 -14.98 -16.51 6.15
N LEU A 73 -15.17 -17.43 7.11
CA LEU A 73 -14.80 -17.18 8.51
C LEU A 73 -13.29 -17.10 8.71
N GLY A 74 -12.52 -17.87 7.94
CA GLY A 74 -11.07 -17.79 7.93
C GLY A 74 -10.58 -16.45 7.38
N ALA A 75 -11.16 -15.98 6.29
CA ALA A 75 -10.87 -14.65 5.73
C ALA A 75 -11.15 -13.55 6.75
N LEU A 76 -12.32 -13.59 7.39
CA LEU A 76 -12.72 -12.60 8.39
C LEU A 76 -11.76 -12.57 9.59
N THR A 77 -11.41 -13.74 10.15
CA THR A 77 -10.55 -13.83 11.33
C THR A 77 -9.11 -13.40 11.04
N ALA A 78 -8.54 -13.79 9.91
CA ALA A 78 -7.21 -13.37 9.49
C ALA A 78 -7.14 -11.86 9.22
N THR A 79 -8.14 -11.32 8.52
CA THR A 79 -8.24 -9.88 8.22
C THR A 79 -8.38 -9.04 9.49
N LEU A 80 -9.24 -9.45 10.42
CA LEU A 80 -9.36 -8.78 11.72
C LEU A 80 -8.05 -8.85 12.51
N GLY A 81 -7.36 -9.99 12.46
CA GLY A 81 -6.06 -10.16 13.11
C GLY A 81 -5.03 -9.13 12.61
N VAL A 82 -4.87 -8.97 11.30
CA VAL A 82 -3.85 -8.06 10.73
C VAL A 82 -4.18 -6.59 10.95
N ILE A 83 -5.46 -6.21 11.00
CA ILE A 83 -5.89 -4.82 11.14
C ILE A 83 -5.87 -4.36 12.60
N LEU A 84 -6.21 -5.25 13.53
CA LEU A 84 -6.46 -4.90 14.93
C LEU A 84 -5.30 -4.17 15.62
N PRO A 85 -4.03 -4.58 15.48
CA PRO A 85 -2.90 -3.87 16.09
C PRO A 85 -2.78 -2.42 15.61
N SER A 86 -2.85 -2.20 14.30
CA SER A 86 -2.79 -0.86 13.70
C SER A 86 -3.96 0.01 14.14
N PHE A 87 -5.16 -0.57 14.22
CA PHE A 87 -6.36 0.14 14.69
C PHE A 87 -6.23 0.59 16.15
N VAL A 88 -5.76 -0.29 17.03
CA VAL A 88 -5.53 0.05 18.45
C VAL A 88 -4.47 1.14 18.59
N ILE A 89 -3.35 1.02 17.88
CA ILE A 89 -2.28 2.03 17.90
C ILE A 89 -2.80 3.40 17.44
N ILE A 90 -3.56 3.44 16.33
CA ILE A 90 -4.12 4.69 15.82
C ILE A 90 -5.10 5.31 16.82
N LEU A 91 -5.94 4.52 17.49
CA LEU A 91 -6.85 5.01 18.52
C LEU A 91 -6.10 5.61 19.70
N LEU A 92 -5.04 4.95 20.17
CA LEU A 92 -4.19 5.45 21.25
C LEU A 92 -3.51 6.77 20.86
N ILE A 93 -2.97 6.85 19.64
CA ILE A 93 -2.39 8.09 19.12
C ILE A 93 -3.45 9.18 19.01
N ALA A 94 -4.64 8.87 18.49
CA ALA A 94 -5.74 9.84 18.36
C ALA A 94 -6.18 10.41 19.71
N ALA A 95 -6.18 9.63 20.77
CA ALA A 95 -6.49 10.09 22.12
C ALA A 95 -5.47 11.09 22.67
N ILE A 96 -4.20 10.96 22.29
CA ILE A 96 -3.09 11.77 22.81
C ILE A 96 -2.76 12.94 21.89
N ILE A 97 -3.02 12.82 20.57
CA ILE A 97 -2.55 13.76 19.55
C ILE A 97 -2.98 15.20 19.80
N ASN A 98 -4.19 15.43 20.29
CA ASN A 98 -4.73 16.76 20.58
C ASN A 98 -3.89 17.50 21.61
N ASN A 99 -3.29 16.82 22.58
CA ASN A 99 -2.41 17.41 23.57
C ASN A 99 -1.00 17.59 23.01
N LEU A 100 -0.51 16.63 22.21
CA LEU A 100 0.80 16.71 21.55
C LEU A 100 0.87 17.88 20.55
N LEU A 101 -0.19 18.12 19.81
CA LEU A 101 -0.26 19.22 18.83
C LEU A 101 -0.22 20.61 19.46
N LYS A 102 -0.38 20.74 20.80
CA LYS A 102 -0.21 22.02 21.50
C LYS A 102 1.25 22.39 21.72
N PHE A 103 2.17 21.44 21.64
CA PHE A 103 3.60 21.68 21.82
C PHE A 103 4.20 22.26 20.53
N ALA A 104 4.85 23.43 20.65
CA ALA A 104 5.48 24.11 19.50
C ALA A 104 6.52 23.23 18.79
N GLY A 105 7.27 22.40 19.51
CA GLY A 105 8.23 21.47 18.93
C GLY A 105 7.59 20.40 18.04
N VAL A 106 6.40 19.91 18.41
CA VAL A 106 5.65 18.93 17.61
C VAL A 106 5.12 19.58 16.33
N GLN A 107 4.60 20.82 16.44
CA GLN A 107 4.17 21.59 15.27
C GLN A 107 5.32 21.86 14.31
N ALA A 108 6.46 22.32 14.82
CA ALA A 108 7.66 22.57 14.02
C ALA A 108 8.17 21.30 13.31
N ALA A 109 8.15 20.15 14.00
CA ALA A 109 8.51 18.86 13.40
C ALA A 109 7.55 18.47 12.27
N LEU A 110 6.24 18.61 12.48
CA LEU A 110 5.23 18.30 11.45
C LEU A 110 5.34 19.25 10.25
N ASP A 111 5.58 20.52 10.48
CA ASP A 111 5.77 21.51 9.41
C ASP A 111 7.04 21.23 8.61
N GLY A 112 8.10 20.72 9.25
CA GLY A 112 9.31 20.25 8.57
C GLY A 112 9.13 18.97 7.75
N ILE A 113 8.26 18.05 8.20
CA ILE A 113 7.99 16.78 7.52
C ILE A 113 7.15 16.98 6.25
N ARG A 114 6.19 17.90 6.25
CA ARG A 114 5.30 18.17 5.10
C ARG A 114 6.04 18.42 3.78
N PRO A 115 7.01 19.35 3.69
CA PRO A 115 7.76 19.57 2.45
C PRO A 115 8.61 18.34 2.06
N ALA A 116 9.14 17.60 3.03
CA ALA A 116 9.92 16.38 2.76
C ALA A 116 9.05 15.28 2.12
N ILE A 117 7.86 15.03 2.65
CA ILE A 117 6.90 14.08 2.04
C ILE A 117 6.51 14.55 0.64
N THR A 118 6.23 15.84 0.46
CA THR A 118 5.88 16.41 -0.85
C THR A 118 7.03 16.20 -1.85
N ALA A 119 8.27 16.46 -1.44
CA ALA A 119 9.44 16.25 -2.28
C ALA A 119 9.62 14.77 -2.65
N LEU A 120 9.41 13.83 -1.73
CA LEU A 120 9.46 12.39 -2.00
C LEU A 120 8.39 11.94 -3.01
N ILE A 121 7.16 12.45 -2.90
CA ILE A 121 6.09 12.15 -3.86
C ILE A 121 6.47 12.66 -5.25
N PHE A 122 6.96 13.90 -5.36
CA PHE A 122 7.41 14.44 -6.64
C PHE A 122 8.61 13.69 -7.21
N ALA A 123 9.62 13.36 -6.38
CA ALA A 123 10.77 12.60 -6.80
C ALA A 123 10.38 11.22 -7.34
N THR A 124 9.47 10.54 -6.64
CA THR A 124 8.95 9.23 -7.09
C THR A 124 8.15 9.36 -8.39
N ALA A 125 7.30 10.38 -8.52
CA ALA A 125 6.55 10.62 -9.74
C ALA A 125 7.47 10.90 -10.93
N ILE A 126 8.49 11.75 -10.73
CA ILE A 126 9.48 12.08 -11.78
C ILE A 126 10.28 10.84 -12.17
N THR A 127 10.78 10.06 -11.20
CA THR A 127 11.52 8.82 -11.49
C THR A 127 10.67 7.79 -12.21
N MET A 128 9.40 7.64 -11.85
CA MET A 128 8.48 6.76 -12.57
C MET A 128 8.23 7.24 -14.02
N ILE A 129 8.01 8.53 -14.22
CA ILE A 129 7.83 9.11 -15.55
C ILE A 129 9.09 8.89 -16.40
N LEU A 130 10.27 9.17 -15.85
CA LEU A 130 11.54 8.95 -16.55
C LEU A 130 11.78 7.47 -16.87
N SER A 131 11.45 6.58 -15.94
CA SER A 131 11.54 5.14 -16.15
C SER A 131 10.65 4.65 -17.30
N VAL A 132 9.40 5.13 -17.35
CA VAL A 132 8.45 4.74 -18.40
C VAL A 132 8.81 5.33 -19.77
N ILE A 133 9.27 6.59 -19.83
CA ILE A 133 9.58 7.27 -21.10
C ILE A 133 10.94 6.87 -21.65
N PHE A 134 11.94 6.78 -20.79
CA PHE A 134 13.35 6.58 -21.20
C PHE A 134 13.89 5.18 -20.88
N GLY A 135 13.08 4.29 -20.30
CA GLY A 135 13.51 2.94 -19.91
C GLY A 135 14.62 2.92 -18.85
N ILE A 136 14.85 4.05 -18.14
CA ILE A 136 15.91 4.19 -17.15
C ILE A 136 15.49 3.50 -15.86
N THR A 137 15.85 2.22 -15.72
CA THR A 137 15.56 1.42 -14.52
C THR A 137 16.66 1.51 -13.45
N LYS A 138 17.85 1.98 -13.81
CA LYS A 138 18.98 2.19 -12.86
C LYS A 138 19.84 3.36 -13.33
N ALA A 139 20.41 4.09 -12.37
CA ALA A 139 21.41 5.14 -12.65
C ALA A 139 22.60 4.51 -13.40
N GLY A 140 22.82 4.89 -14.66
CA GLY A 140 23.88 4.35 -15.53
C GLY A 140 23.47 3.31 -16.57
N GLY A 141 22.19 2.95 -16.68
CA GLY A 141 21.67 2.09 -17.73
C GLY A 141 21.56 2.78 -19.10
N ALA A 142 21.64 2.00 -20.20
CA ALA A 142 21.44 2.49 -21.54
C ALA A 142 20.02 3.07 -21.68
N VAL A 143 19.91 4.28 -22.23
CA VAL A 143 18.64 4.95 -22.47
C VAL A 143 17.99 4.29 -23.68
N HIS A 144 16.93 3.53 -23.45
CA HIS A 144 16.08 3.00 -24.50
C HIS A 144 14.79 3.84 -24.55
N PHE A 145 14.59 4.53 -25.64
CA PHE A 145 13.38 5.31 -25.88
C PHE A 145 12.20 4.35 -26.15
N ASP A 146 11.29 4.21 -25.18
CA ASP A 146 10.09 3.40 -25.36
C ASP A 146 8.95 4.27 -25.91
N PHE A 147 8.74 4.15 -27.25
CA PHE A 147 7.67 4.87 -27.96
C PHE A 147 6.28 4.51 -27.42
N LYS A 148 6.08 3.28 -26.92
CA LYS A 148 4.82 2.83 -26.34
C LYS A 148 4.53 3.49 -25.00
N GLY A 149 5.56 3.63 -24.16
CA GLY A 149 5.45 4.35 -22.87
C GLY A 149 5.12 5.84 -23.08
N LEU A 150 5.73 6.48 -24.08
CA LEU A 150 5.45 7.88 -24.41
C LEU A 150 4.01 8.07 -24.90
N THR A 151 3.48 7.19 -25.77
CA THR A 151 2.10 7.27 -26.28
C THR A 151 1.09 7.03 -25.15
N LEU A 152 1.33 6.08 -24.25
CA LEU A 152 0.49 5.84 -23.08
C LEU A 152 0.46 7.06 -22.15
N PHE A 153 1.62 7.66 -21.88
CA PHE A 153 1.71 8.85 -21.03
C PHE A 153 0.97 10.03 -21.67
N ALA A 154 1.16 10.27 -22.97
CA ALA A 154 0.50 11.35 -23.70
C ALA A 154 -1.04 11.17 -23.71
N THR A 155 -1.53 9.96 -23.94
CA THR A 155 -2.98 9.67 -23.91
C THR A 155 -3.59 9.88 -22.53
N LEU A 156 -2.92 9.42 -21.46
CA LEU A 156 -3.37 9.63 -20.10
C LEU A 156 -3.36 11.12 -19.72
N ALA A 157 -2.32 11.87 -20.12
CA ALA A 157 -2.23 13.30 -19.86
C ALA A 157 -3.35 14.09 -20.58
N ILE A 158 -3.69 13.72 -21.83
CA ILE A 158 -4.79 14.32 -22.60
C ILE A 158 -6.15 14.01 -21.93
N ILE A 159 -6.37 12.77 -21.50
CA ILE A 159 -7.58 12.36 -20.79
C ILE A 159 -7.72 13.14 -19.48
N ALA A 160 -6.65 13.25 -18.68
CA ALA A 160 -6.64 13.97 -17.42
C ALA A 160 -6.90 15.48 -17.61
N ALA A 161 -6.31 16.08 -18.64
CA ALA A 161 -6.53 17.49 -18.99
C ALA A 161 -7.98 17.72 -19.47
N GLY A 162 -8.53 16.82 -20.27
CA GLY A 162 -9.92 16.83 -20.72
C GLY A 162 -10.90 16.73 -19.56
N TYR A 163 -10.67 15.78 -18.65
CA TYR A 163 -11.49 15.62 -17.45
C TYR A 163 -11.46 16.86 -16.53
N LYS A 164 -10.28 17.46 -16.35
CA LYS A 164 -10.13 18.70 -15.57
C LYS A 164 -10.88 19.90 -16.21
N LYS A 165 -10.93 19.94 -17.53
CA LYS A 165 -11.66 20.99 -18.27
C LYS A 165 -13.17 20.83 -18.15
N ILE A 166 -13.68 19.58 -18.21
CA ILE A 166 -15.09 19.25 -18.04
C ILE A 166 -15.54 19.50 -16.58
N ALA A 167 -14.79 19.01 -15.58
CA ALA A 167 -15.09 19.19 -14.17
C ALA A 167 -15.05 20.69 -13.75
N LYS A 168 -14.22 21.52 -14.41
CA LYS A 168 -14.19 22.97 -14.17
C LYS A 168 -15.37 23.69 -14.81
N LYS A 169 -15.96 23.12 -15.87
CA LYS A 169 -17.16 23.69 -16.54
C LYS A 169 -18.40 23.43 -15.68
N ASP A 170 -18.55 22.24 -15.10
CA ASP A 170 -19.68 21.91 -14.23
C ASP A 170 -19.73 22.76 -12.94
N ARG A 171 -18.56 23.10 -12.37
CA ARG A 171 -18.52 23.99 -11.21
C ARG A 171 -18.95 25.44 -11.50
N LYS A 172 -18.89 25.88 -12.76
CA LYS A 172 -19.31 27.24 -13.14
C LYS A 172 -20.80 27.31 -13.52
N SER A 173 -21.46 26.17 -13.69
CA SER A 173 -22.90 26.09 -14.02
C SER A 173 -23.79 25.94 -12.78
N VAL A 174 -23.22 25.85 -11.57
CA VAL A 174 -23.94 25.66 -10.29
C VAL A 174 -23.85 26.91 -9.39
N VAL A 175 -23.29 28.02 -9.88
CA VAL A 175 -23.33 29.37 -9.27
C VAL A 175 -24.16 30.30 -10.22
#